data_a089a6a9705f4443d0b9d584ccbd6e79
#
_entry.id   a089a6a9705f4443d0b9d584ccbd6e79
#
_cell.length_a   1.000
_cell.length_b   1.000
_cell.length_c   1.000
_cell.angle_alpha   90.00
_cell.angle_beta   90.00
_cell.angle_gamma   90.00
#
_symmetry.space_group_name_H-M   'P 1'
#
loop_
_entity.id
_entity.type
_entity.pdbx_description
1 polymer ?
#
loop_
_entity_poly.entity_id
_entity_poly.type
_entity_poly.pdbx_seq_one_letter_code
_entity_poly.pdbx_strand_id
1 'polypeptide(L)'
;MSDASFVVAPGPTNSLVDVAGLRVGHCTRDEPGWLTGVTVVLSPDGGAVAGVDVRGGGPGTRETDLLDPRNLVDRVDAIVLGGGSALGLAAADGVMDALLDDGIGWPMGEPGHVVPIVPSAILFDLGRAGTWGHRPRAEDGRAAYASATSSAVAQGCVGAGTGAKLGGFKGGIGSASVVLESGTTVAALVAVNAVGSAVDPATGVPYAVGLGLGDELAHVGRPSAAELEAAQARAEALPANAGRPGLATTIGVIATDATLSKAQCQKMSGIGHDGYARALKPVHTHFDGDTLFTLATGDRPAPDPIEQTVLMEAGADCVARAIVHALLAATSVDRTADGGIALRSWSDAFPSALSG
;
A
#
# COMPACT_ATOMS: atom_id res chain seq x y z
N MET A 1 3.72 -35.77 -3.53
CA MET A 1 3.15 -34.59 -2.86
C MET A 1 1.83 -34.38 -3.54
N SER A 2 0.70 -34.63 -2.88
CA SER A 2 -0.63 -34.41 -3.44
C SER A 2 -0.80 -32.90 -3.68
N ASP A 3 -1.21 -32.53 -4.88
CA ASP A 3 -1.74 -31.22 -5.21
C ASP A 3 -3.00 -30.97 -4.35
N ALA A 4 -2.77 -30.56 -3.10
CA ALA A 4 -3.82 -29.91 -2.34
C ALA A 4 -3.95 -28.50 -2.92
N SER A 5 -4.74 -28.37 -3.99
CA SER A 5 -5.22 -27.07 -4.42
C SER A 5 -6.13 -26.54 -3.31
N PHE A 6 -5.55 -25.76 -2.39
CA PHE A 6 -6.35 -25.00 -1.43
C PHE A 6 -7.27 -24.11 -2.26
N VAL A 7 -8.58 -24.36 -2.20
CA VAL A 7 -9.57 -23.52 -2.89
C VAL A 7 -9.55 -22.18 -2.18
N VAL A 8 -8.95 -21.20 -2.82
CA VAL A 8 -8.90 -19.81 -2.36
C VAL A 8 -9.67 -18.95 -3.36
N ALA A 9 -10.43 -18.00 -2.88
CA ALA A 9 -11.17 -17.05 -3.69
C ALA A 9 -10.90 -15.63 -3.21
N PRO A 10 -10.96 -14.63 -4.10
CA PRO A 10 -10.98 -13.25 -3.65
C PRO A 10 -12.10 -13.03 -2.63
N GLY A 11 -11.90 -12.15 -1.66
CA GLY A 11 -12.98 -11.69 -0.80
C GLY A 11 -14.02 -10.88 -1.59
N PRO A 12 -15.17 -10.55 -0.98
CA PRO A 12 -16.31 -9.94 -1.67
C PRO A 12 -16.01 -8.64 -2.41
N THR A 13 -15.08 -7.82 -1.89
CA THR A 13 -14.66 -6.56 -2.51
C THR A 13 -13.25 -6.64 -3.11
N ASN A 14 -12.57 -7.77 -2.92
CA ASN A 14 -11.17 -7.97 -3.26
C ASN A 14 -10.28 -6.81 -2.75
N SER A 15 -10.48 -6.40 -1.51
CA SER A 15 -9.77 -5.27 -0.92
C SER A 15 -9.56 -5.44 0.60
N LEU A 16 -8.78 -4.53 1.22
CA LEU A 16 -8.41 -4.60 2.63
C LEU A 16 -9.61 -4.68 3.58
N VAL A 17 -10.72 -4.05 3.22
CA VAL A 17 -11.93 -4.00 4.05
C VAL A 17 -12.73 -5.32 4.07
N ASP A 18 -12.30 -6.33 3.33
CA ASP A 18 -12.84 -7.69 3.46
C ASP A 18 -12.42 -8.32 4.80
N VAL A 19 -11.39 -7.80 5.44
CA VAL A 19 -11.11 -8.08 6.86
C VAL A 19 -12.05 -7.24 7.71
N ALA A 20 -12.98 -7.91 8.37
CA ALA A 20 -14.07 -7.28 9.11
C ALA A 20 -13.56 -6.28 10.16
N GLY A 21 -14.30 -5.17 10.33
CA GLY A 21 -13.99 -4.11 11.28
C GLY A 21 -13.01 -3.07 10.78
N LEU A 22 -12.24 -3.34 9.72
CA LEU A 22 -11.35 -2.34 9.12
C LEU A 22 -12.13 -1.31 8.30
N ARG A 23 -11.65 -0.08 8.33
CA ARG A 23 -12.14 1.02 7.49
C ARG A 23 -10.96 1.71 6.82
N VAL A 24 -11.14 2.12 5.57
CA VAL A 24 -10.09 2.83 4.81
C VAL A 24 -10.64 4.17 4.36
N GLY A 25 -9.83 5.23 4.54
CA GLY A 25 -10.13 6.57 4.08
C GLY A 25 -8.95 7.20 3.35
N HIS A 26 -9.28 8.13 2.46
CA HIS A 26 -8.30 8.85 1.65
C HIS A 26 -8.54 10.35 1.70
N CYS A 27 -7.44 11.11 1.79
CA CYS A 27 -7.41 12.52 1.43
C CYS A 27 -6.51 12.67 0.20
N THR A 28 -7.09 13.09 -0.92
CA THR A 28 -6.41 13.26 -2.20
C THR A 28 -6.21 14.75 -2.47
N ARG A 29 -4.99 15.18 -2.76
CA ARG A 29 -4.61 16.55 -3.11
C ARG A 29 -4.01 16.53 -4.52
N ASP A 30 -4.85 16.82 -5.52
CA ASP A 30 -4.51 16.82 -6.95
C ASP A 30 -4.89 18.11 -7.68
N GLU A 31 -5.30 19.14 -6.93
CA GLU A 31 -5.54 20.49 -7.45
C GLU A 31 -4.24 21.13 -7.99
N PRO A 32 -4.30 22.25 -8.73
CA PRO A 32 -3.12 22.93 -9.30
C PRO A 32 -2.01 23.13 -8.27
N GLY A 33 -0.80 22.68 -8.60
CA GLY A 33 0.37 22.71 -7.71
C GLY A 33 0.44 21.57 -6.68
N TRP A 34 -0.57 20.70 -6.59
CA TRP A 34 -0.63 19.57 -5.67
C TRP A 34 -0.64 18.22 -6.42
N LEU A 35 0.07 17.24 -5.88
CA LEU A 35 0.03 15.84 -6.34
C LEU A 35 0.52 14.94 -5.20
N THR A 36 -0.28 14.82 -4.14
CA THR A 36 0.06 14.09 -2.91
C THR A 36 -1.21 13.68 -2.16
N GLY A 37 -1.10 12.96 -1.07
CA GLY A 37 -2.26 12.64 -0.26
C GLY A 37 -1.96 11.69 0.90
N VAL A 38 -3.02 11.31 1.61
CA VAL A 38 -3.00 10.46 2.80
C VAL A 38 -4.00 9.34 2.66
N THR A 39 -3.61 8.14 3.06
CA THR A 39 -4.48 6.98 3.23
C THR A 39 -4.42 6.56 4.69
N VAL A 40 -5.56 6.41 5.33
CA VAL A 40 -5.67 5.88 6.69
C VAL A 40 -6.35 4.52 6.67
N VAL A 41 -5.82 3.59 7.43
CA VAL A 41 -6.46 2.31 7.77
C VAL A 41 -6.81 2.37 9.24
N LEU A 42 -8.10 2.39 9.54
CA LEU A 42 -8.61 2.39 10.92
C LEU A 42 -8.85 0.96 11.38
N SER A 43 -8.38 0.66 12.57
CA SER A 43 -8.66 -0.61 13.26
C SER A 43 -10.11 -0.68 13.75
N PRO A 44 -10.64 -1.89 14.06
CA PRO A 44 -11.91 -2.03 14.75
C PRO A 44 -11.85 -1.45 16.17
N ASP A 45 -13.00 -1.34 16.81
CA ASP A 45 -13.10 -0.92 18.21
C ASP A 45 -12.21 -1.81 19.09
N GLY A 46 -11.41 -1.17 19.94
CA GLY A 46 -10.41 -1.84 20.78
C GLY A 46 -9.08 -2.13 20.07
N GLY A 47 -8.89 -1.63 18.85
CA GLY A 47 -7.64 -1.72 18.11
C GLY A 47 -7.37 -3.10 17.48
N ALA A 48 -6.30 -3.20 16.70
CA ALA A 48 -5.79 -4.45 16.11
C ALA A 48 -4.36 -4.73 16.61
N VAL A 49 -4.02 -6.01 16.79
CA VAL A 49 -2.63 -6.39 17.07
C VAL A 49 -1.80 -6.10 15.83
N ALA A 50 -0.62 -5.49 16.01
CA ALA A 50 0.17 -5.03 14.88
C ALA A 50 1.64 -5.46 14.93
N GLY A 51 2.24 -5.49 13.75
CA GLY A 51 3.67 -5.68 13.52
C GLY A 51 4.14 -4.85 12.34
N VAL A 52 5.44 -4.72 12.17
CA VAL A 52 6.07 -3.99 11.06
C VAL A 52 7.39 -4.64 10.66
N ASP A 53 7.71 -4.57 9.38
CA ASP A 53 9.05 -4.84 8.84
C ASP A 53 9.46 -3.66 7.93
N VAL A 54 10.66 -3.14 8.15
CA VAL A 54 11.23 -2.00 7.40
C VAL A 54 12.47 -2.49 6.67
N ARG A 55 12.42 -2.56 5.34
CA ARG A 55 13.52 -3.12 4.51
C ARG A 55 14.22 -2.13 3.60
N GLY A 56 13.57 -1.04 3.24
CA GLY A 56 14.19 -0.02 2.39
C GLY A 56 15.35 0.69 3.06
N GLY A 57 16.31 1.22 2.29
CA GLY A 57 17.48 1.93 2.79
C GLY A 57 17.23 3.36 3.26
N GLY A 58 16.04 3.95 2.96
CA GLY A 58 15.66 5.32 3.29
C GLY A 58 14.23 5.46 3.85
N PRO A 59 13.85 4.73 4.91
CA PRO A 59 12.50 4.75 5.42
C PRO A 59 12.16 6.09 6.10
N GLY A 60 10.90 6.51 5.96
CA GLY A 60 10.29 7.59 6.74
C GLY A 60 9.10 7.03 7.51
N THR A 61 9.27 6.82 8.82
CA THR A 61 8.30 6.13 9.66
C THR A 61 8.09 6.83 10.99
N ARG A 62 6.98 6.50 11.66
CA ARG A 62 6.61 6.96 12.99
C ARG A 62 6.09 5.78 13.81
N GLU A 63 6.44 5.72 15.09
CA GLU A 63 5.99 4.72 16.09
C GLU A 63 6.27 3.25 15.73
N THR A 64 7.21 2.98 14.83
CA THR A 64 7.55 1.60 14.44
C THR A 64 8.21 0.82 15.57
N ASP A 65 9.01 1.47 16.45
CA ASP A 65 9.62 0.81 17.61
C ASP A 65 8.57 0.29 18.60
N LEU A 66 7.40 0.95 18.66
CA LEU A 66 6.29 0.54 19.50
C LEU A 66 5.74 -0.84 19.10
N LEU A 67 5.88 -1.21 17.84
CA LEU A 67 5.41 -2.48 17.29
C LEU A 67 6.39 -3.65 17.53
N ASP A 68 7.58 -3.39 18.08
CA ASP A 68 8.50 -4.48 18.48
C ASP A 68 7.80 -5.41 19.49
N PRO A 69 7.85 -6.74 19.28
CA PRO A 69 7.20 -7.70 20.19
C PRO A 69 7.59 -7.62 21.65
N ARG A 70 8.74 -6.98 21.97
CA ARG A 70 9.22 -6.78 23.32
C ARG A 70 8.57 -5.60 24.05
N ASN A 71 7.88 -4.72 23.32
CA ASN A 71 7.32 -3.49 23.84
C ASN A 71 5.86 -3.67 24.32
N LEU A 72 5.44 -2.83 25.26
CA LEU A 72 4.21 -2.97 26.03
C LEU A 72 2.94 -2.92 25.18
N VAL A 73 2.84 -1.95 24.27
CA VAL A 73 1.62 -1.71 23.49
C VAL A 73 1.48 -2.78 22.41
N ASP A 74 0.40 -3.53 22.44
CA ASP A 74 0.15 -4.64 21.52
C ASP A 74 -0.90 -4.31 20.44
N ARG A 75 -1.69 -3.25 20.61
CA ARG A 75 -2.74 -2.86 19.67
C ARG A 75 -2.53 -1.44 19.16
N VAL A 76 -2.95 -1.21 17.92
CA VAL A 76 -2.94 0.10 17.25
C VAL A 76 -4.34 0.50 16.84
N ASP A 77 -4.61 1.80 16.83
CA ASP A 77 -5.92 2.36 16.49
C ASP A 77 -6.02 2.69 15.00
N ALA A 78 -4.89 3.03 14.37
CA ALA A 78 -4.81 3.27 12.94
C ALA A 78 -3.40 3.04 12.39
N ILE A 79 -3.30 2.85 11.06
CA ILE A 79 -2.05 3.00 10.29
C ILE A 79 -2.24 4.15 9.30
N VAL A 80 -1.26 5.05 9.21
CA VAL A 80 -1.25 6.15 8.24
C VAL A 80 -0.17 5.92 7.18
N LEU A 81 -0.59 5.93 5.92
CA LEU A 81 0.28 5.95 4.76
C LEU A 81 0.17 7.34 4.11
N GLY A 82 1.28 8.01 3.83
CA GLY A 82 1.24 9.37 3.30
C GLY A 82 2.29 9.67 2.24
N GLY A 83 2.06 10.71 1.46
CA GLY A 83 3.07 11.34 0.63
C GLY A 83 3.90 12.36 1.42
N GLY A 84 4.68 13.19 0.74
CA GLY A 84 5.39 14.32 1.33
C GLY A 84 6.71 13.99 2.00
N SER A 85 7.27 12.77 1.82
CA SER A 85 8.50 12.35 2.49
C SER A 85 8.40 12.54 4.02
N ALA A 86 9.49 12.64 4.75
CA ALA A 86 9.47 12.82 6.21
C ALA A 86 8.57 13.97 6.70
N LEU A 87 8.36 14.99 5.86
CA LEU A 87 7.47 16.13 6.19
C LEU A 87 5.99 15.72 6.22
N GLY A 88 5.59 14.68 5.50
CA GLY A 88 4.23 14.17 5.45
C GLY A 88 3.83 13.35 6.68
N LEU A 89 4.79 12.97 7.53
CA LEU A 89 4.49 12.33 8.83
C LEU A 89 3.57 13.19 9.72
N ALA A 90 3.51 14.50 9.48
CA ALA A 90 2.58 15.41 10.18
C ALA A 90 1.10 15.04 9.98
N ALA A 91 0.75 14.29 8.93
CA ALA A 91 -0.63 13.84 8.72
C ALA A 91 -1.12 12.91 9.85
N ALA A 92 -0.22 12.15 10.48
CA ALA A 92 -0.56 11.28 11.59
C ALA A 92 -1.08 12.06 12.81
N ASP A 93 -0.61 13.29 13.04
CA ASP A 93 -1.10 14.14 14.14
C ASP A 93 -2.60 14.40 13.99
N GLY A 94 -3.08 14.68 12.76
CA GLY A 94 -4.50 14.90 12.52
C GLY A 94 -5.37 13.66 12.70
N VAL A 95 -4.84 12.47 12.45
CA VAL A 95 -5.52 11.21 12.76
C VAL A 95 -5.54 10.96 14.26
N MET A 96 -4.43 11.22 14.97
CA MET A 96 -4.38 11.13 16.43
C MET A 96 -5.38 12.07 17.09
N ASP A 97 -5.44 13.34 16.63
CA ASP A 97 -6.39 14.33 17.16
C ASP A 97 -7.85 13.87 16.96
N ALA A 98 -8.17 13.28 15.78
CA ALA A 98 -9.51 12.79 15.50
C ALA A 98 -9.90 11.59 16.38
N LEU A 99 -8.98 10.65 16.57
CA LEU A 99 -9.18 9.51 17.47
C LEU A 99 -9.32 9.96 18.93
N LEU A 100 -8.52 10.95 19.36
CA LEU A 100 -8.61 11.52 20.70
C LEU A 100 -9.97 12.21 20.93
N ASP A 101 -10.46 12.97 19.95
CA ASP A 101 -11.80 13.60 20.01
C ASP A 101 -12.91 12.52 20.15
N ASP A 102 -12.73 11.36 19.54
CA ASP A 102 -13.65 10.23 19.64
C ASP A 102 -13.40 9.35 20.87
N GLY A 103 -12.42 9.68 21.72
CA GLY A 103 -12.07 8.93 22.93
C GLY A 103 -11.44 7.56 22.67
N ILE A 104 -10.81 7.37 21.50
CA ILE A 104 -10.17 6.13 21.05
C ILE A 104 -8.66 6.21 21.30
N GLY A 105 -8.10 5.17 21.90
CA GLY A 105 -6.67 5.07 22.18
C GLY A 105 -6.35 4.21 23.39
N TRP A 106 -5.06 4.12 23.72
CA TRP A 106 -4.56 3.42 24.90
C TRP A 106 -5.03 4.11 26.19
N PRO A 107 -5.70 3.41 27.13
CA PRO A 107 -6.26 4.02 28.31
C PRO A 107 -5.17 4.44 29.31
N MET A 108 -5.29 5.65 29.88
CA MET A 108 -4.33 6.25 30.80
C MET A 108 -4.85 6.35 32.23
N GLY A 109 -5.75 5.44 32.63
CA GLY A 109 -6.23 5.28 34.01
C GLY A 109 -7.51 6.03 34.31
N GLU A 110 -7.66 7.28 33.94
CA GLU A 110 -8.89 8.06 34.15
C GLU A 110 -9.85 7.88 32.98
N PRO A 111 -11.16 7.83 33.20
CA PRO A 111 -12.15 7.72 32.12
C PRO A 111 -12.01 8.85 31.08
N GLY A 112 -11.92 8.48 29.80
CA GLY A 112 -11.74 9.42 28.69
C GLY A 112 -10.30 9.91 28.48
N HIS A 113 -9.36 9.56 29.34
CA HIS A 113 -7.94 9.83 29.10
C HIS A 113 -7.34 8.69 28.29
N VAL A 114 -7.11 8.95 27.02
CA VAL A 114 -6.55 7.98 26.07
C VAL A 114 -5.38 8.58 25.29
N VAL A 115 -4.48 7.73 24.81
CA VAL A 115 -3.42 8.11 23.87
C VAL A 115 -3.57 7.24 22.62
N PRO A 116 -4.02 7.82 21.49
CA PRO A 116 -4.14 7.09 20.23
C PRO A 116 -2.79 6.55 19.75
N ILE A 117 -2.76 5.34 19.26
CA ILE A 117 -1.57 4.68 18.72
C ILE A 117 -1.68 4.62 17.20
N VAL A 118 -0.84 5.41 16.49
CA VAL A 118 -0.97 5.67 15.05
C VAL A 118 0.37 5.52 14.32
N PRO A 119 0.91 4.30 14.19
CA PRO A 119 2.10 4.07 13.39
C PRO A 119 1.91 4.54 11.95
N SER A 120 3.01 5.04 11.33
CA SER A 120 2.91 5.67 10.03
C SER A 120 4.13 5.39 9.17
N ALA A 121 3.93 5.39 7.85
CA ALA A 121 5.00 5.39 6.86
C ALA A 121 4.67 6.36 5.72
N ILE A 122 5.70 6.93 5.10
CA ILE A 122 5.55 7.91 4.01
C ILE A 122 6.34 7.51 2.78
N LEU A 123 5.85 7.94 1.63
CA LEU A 123 6.56 7.90 0.36
C LEU A 123 7.01 9.28 -0.10
N PHE A 124 7.92 9.32 -1.05
CA PHE A 124 8.43 10.56 -1.62
C PHE A 124 7.66 10.95 -2.88
N ASP A 125 6.96 12.08 -2.83
CA ASP A 125 6.28 12.70 -3.98
C ASP A 125 6.44 14.23 -4.06
N LEU A 126 7.32 14.79 -3.22
CA LEU A 126 7.57 16.24 -3.15
C LEU A 126 7.99 16.82 -4.52
N GLY A 127 7.40 17.97 -4.85
CA GLY A 127 7.72 18.75 -6.05
C GLY A 127 7.17 18.15 -7.35
N ARG A 128 6.46 17.04 -7.34
CA ARG A 128 5.92 16.40 -8.56
C ARG A 128 4.87 17.23 -9.28
N ALA A 129 4.20 18.13 -8.58
CA ALA A 129 3.29 19.12 -9.19
C ALA A 129 3.90 20.53 -9.33
N GLY A 130 5.23 20.65 -9.28
CA GLY A 130 5.95 21.91 -9.42
C GLY A 130 6.24 22.63 -8.09
N THR A 131 5.37 22.53 -7.10
CA THR A 131 5.55 23.22 -5.81
C THR A 131 6.16 22.28 -4.77
N TRP A 132 7.45 22.52 -4.43
CA TRP A 132 8.19 21.68 -3.49
C TRP A 132 7.58 21.59 -2.08
N GLY A 133 7.00 22.68 -1.58
CA GLY A 133 6.48 22.77 -0.21
C GLY A 133 5.12 22.12 0.00
N HIS A 134 4.43 21.72 -1.07
CA HIS A 134 3.12 21.08 -0.99
C HIS A 134 3.26 19.63 -0.52
N ARG A 135 2.71 19.34 0.64
CA ARG A 135 2.78 18.02 1.30
C ARG A 135 1.60 17.83 2.24
N PRO A 136 1.25 16.60 2.60
CA PRO A 136 0.23 16.33 3.60
C PRO A 136 0.56 16.95 4.96
N ARG A 137 -0.49 17.40 5.67
CA ARG A 137 -0.45 17.99 6.99
C ARG A 137 -1.50 17.35 7.89
N ALA A 138 -1.62 17.81 9.15
CA ALA A 138 -2.60 17.30 10.10
C ALA A 138 -4.05 17.40 9.57
N GLU A 139 -4.40 18.51 8.90
CA GLU A 139 -5.73 18.65 8.28
C GLU A 139 -6.05 17.58 7.24
N ASP A 140 -5.05 17.14 6.45
CA ASP A 140 -5.22 16.08 5.44
C ASP A 140 -5.40 14.70 6.11
N GLY A 141 -4.69 14.47 7.22
CA GLY A 141 -4.88 13.26 8.04
C GLY A 141 -6.27 13.19 8.67
N ARG A 142 -6.75 14.29 9.23
CA ARG A 142 -8.12 14.39 9.77
C ARG A 142 -9.17 14.19 8.68
N ALA A 143 -8.96 14.73 7.49
CA ALA A 143 -9.85 14.53 6.35
C ALA A 143 -9.88 13.06 5.89
N ALA A 144 -8.72 12.38 5.84
CA ALA A 144 -8.65 10.96 5.54
C ALA A 144 -9.38 10.11 6.60
N TYR A 145 -9.23 10.44 7.90
CA TYR A 145 -9.98 9.80 8.98
C TYR A 145 -11.49 9.93 8.78
N ALA A 146 -11.96 11.16 8.53
CA ALA A 146 -13.40 11.44 8.36
C ALA A 146 -14.00 10.75 7.12
N SER A 147 -13.21 10.45 6.09
CA SER A 147 -13.63 9.76 4.87
C SER A 147 -13.63 8.23 4.99
N ALA A 148 -13.15 7.67 6.11
CA ALA A 148 -12.95 6.24 6.25
C ALA A 148 -14.25 5.43 6.27
N THR A 149 -14.34 4.43 5.40
CA THR A 149 -15.49 3.55 5.25
C THR A 149 -15.08 2.08 5.16
N SER A 150 -16.05 1.18 5.35
CA SER A 150 -15.91 -0.26 5.10
C SER A 150 -16.34 -0.67 3.68
N SER A 151 -16.57 0.29 2.79
CA SER A 151 -16.82 0.02 1.37
C SER A 151 -15.54 -0.39 0.65
N ALA A 152 -15.66 -1.03 -0.53
CA ALA A 152 -14.51 -1.39 -1.37
C ALA A 152 -13.52 -0.23 -1.49
N VAL A 153 -12.23 -0.53 -1.27
CA VAL A 153 -11.16 0.48 -1.28
C VAL A 153 -11.03 1.12 -2.66
N ALA A 154 -11.06 2.45 -2.71
CA ALA A 154 -10.71 3.18 -3.93
C ALA A 154 -9.22 2.97 -4.26
N GLN A 155 -8.92 2.69 -5.54
CA GLN A 155 -7.59 2.35 -6.01
C GLN A 155 -7.08 3.36 -7.06
N GLY A 156 -5.80 3.28 -7.41
CA GLY A 156 -5.16 4.18 -8.37
C GLY A 156 -4.67 5.49 -7.76
N CYS A 157 -4.99 6.62 -8.39
CA CYS A 157 -4.45 7.94 -8.05
C CYS A 157 -5.17 8.60 -6.87
N VAL A 158 -5.34 7.90 -5.75
CA VAL A 158 -6.02 8.39 -4.55
C VAL A 158 -5.13 8.34 -3.31
N GLY A 159 -5.41 9.16 -2.32
CA GLY A 159 -4.71 9.15 -1.04
C GLY A 159 -3.18 9.19 -1.20
N ALA A 160 -2.46 8.34 -0.48
CA ALA A 160 -1.00 8.23 -0.57
C ALA A 160 -0.50 7.86 -1.98
N GLY A 161 -1.35 7.27 -2.83
CA GLY A 161 -1.03 6.92 -4.21
C GLY A 161 -1.09 8.08 -5.21
N THR A 162 -1.62 9.24 -4.81
CA THR A 162 -1.89 10.39 -5.71
C THR A 162 -0.65 10.84 -6.47
N GLY A 163 0.47 11.04 -5.76
CA GLY A 163 1.75 11.44 -6.37
C GLY A 163 2.67 10.28 -6.74
N ALA A 164 2.27 9.05 -6.56
CA ALA A 164 3.15 7.88 -6.69
C ALA A 164 3.66 7.64 -8.11
N LYS A 165 4.91 7.14 -8.20
CA LYS A 165 5.61 6.73 -9.43
C LYS A 165 6.09 5.29 -9.29
N LEU A 166 5.95 4.48 -10.33
CA LEU A 166 6.30 3.07 -10.34
C LEU A 166 7.20 2.77 -11.56
N GLY A 167 8.51 2.74 -11.33
CA GLY A 167 9.45 2.63 -12.44
C GLY A 167 9.22 3.78 -13.46
N GLY A 168 8.93 3.44 -14.70
CA GLY A 168 8.61 4.39 -15.77
C GLY A 168 7.15 4.83 -15.86
N PHE A 169 6.26 4.34 -14.97
CA PHE A 169 4.81 4.54 -15.01
C PHE A 169 4.30 5.32 -13.81
N LYS A 170 3.04 5.75 -13.87
CA LYS A 170 2.30 6.27 -12.73
C LYS A 170 2.03 5.12 -11.75
N GLY A 171 2.35 5.32 -10.48
CA GLY A 171 1.99 4.43 -9.38
C GLY A 171 0.63 4.79 -8.76
N GLY A 172 0.26 4.14 -7.67
CA GLY A 172 -1.05 4.35 -7.06
C GLY A 172 -1.29 3.55 -5.80
N ILE A 173 -2.51 3.58 -5.31
CA ILE A 173 -3.05 2.65 -4.31
C ILE A 173 -3.55 1.40 -5.03
N GLY A 174 -3.22 0.24 -4.48
CA GLY A 174 -3.83 -1.03 -4.86
C GLY A 174 -4.20 -1.84 -3.63
N SER A 175 -5.18 -2.71 -3.78
CA SER A 175 -5.65 -3.59 -2.70
C SER A 175 -6.10 -4.92 -3.28
N ALA A 176 -5.93 -5.99 -2.51
CA ALA A 176 -6.40 -7.34 -2.87
C ALA A 176 -6.68 -8.13 -1.60
N SER A 177 -7.54 -9.14 -1.70
CA SER A 177 -7.86 -10.04 -0.58
C SER A 177 -8.00 -11.48 -1.04
N VAL A 178 -8.00 -12.38 -0.07
CA VAL A 178 -8.26 -13.80 -0.26
C VAL A 178 -8.98 -14.36 0.97
N VAL A 179 -9.92 -15.26 0.74
CA VAL A 179 -10.54 -16.08 1.78
C VAL A 179 -9.97 -17.49 1.66
N LEU A 180 -9.33 -17.96 2.73
CA LEU A 180 -8.74 -19.31 2.84
C LEU A 180 -9.84 -20.37 3.04
N GLU A 181 -9.51 -21.65 2.86
CA GLU A 181 -10.44 -22.77 3.14
C GLU A 181 -10.95 -22.79 4.58
N SER A 182 -10.12 -22.36 5.54
CA SER A 182 -10.52 -22.19 6.93
C SER A 182 -11.59 -21.12 7.12
N GLY A 183 -11.85 -20.32 6.08
CA GLY A 183 -12.67 -19.11 6.11
C GLY A 183 -11.92 -17.89 6.68
N THR A 184 -10.62 -18.00 7.01
CA THR A 184 -9.79 -16.88 7.41
C THR A 184 -9.58 -15.93 6.24
N THR A 185 -9.76 -14.64 6.45
CA THR A 185 -9.53 -13.60 5.45
C THR A 185 -8.13 -13.01 5.61
N VAL A 186 -7.44 -12.87 4.48
CA VAL A 186 -6.17 -12.14 4.39
C VAL A 186 -6.31 -11.09 3.29
N ALA A 187 -5.83 -9.89 3.55
CA ALA A 187 -5.90 -8.80 2.57
C ALA A 187 -4.67 -7.90 2.65
N ALA A 188 -4.41 -7.16 1.58
CA ALA A 188 -3.36 -6.15 1.54
C ALA A 188 -3.84 -4.86 0.88
N LEU A 189 -3.27 -3.73 1.32
CA LEU A 189 -3.35 -2.43 0.69
C LEU A 189 -1.94 -1.87 0.56
N VAL A 190 -1.56 -1.39 -0.62
CA VAL A 190 -0.24 -0.83 -0.89
C VAL A 190 -0.32 0.53 -1.59
N ALA A 191 0.56 1.44 -1.22
CA ALA A 191 0.86 2.66 -1.97
C ALA A 191 2.19 2.43 -2.69
N VAL A 192 2.14 2.29 -4.02
CA VAL A 192 3.27 1.82 -4.83
C VAL A 192 4.00 3.00 -5.45
N ASN A 193 5.19 3.32 -4.91
CA ASN A 193 6.06 4.39 -5.39
C ASN A 193 7.51 3.90 -5.48
N ALA A 194 7.77 2.84 -6.25
CA ALA A 194 9.04 2.14 -6.31
C ALA A 194 10.03 2.74 -7.32
N VAL A 195 11.34 2.61 -7.03
CA VAL A 195 12.41 2.79 -8.02
C VAL A 195 12.26 1.75 -9.12
N GLY A 196 12.06 0.51 -8.73
CA GLY A 196 11.87 -0.61 -9.66
C GLY A 196 10.56 -0.56 -10.43
N SER A 197 10.50 -1.35 -11.48
CA SER A 197 9.33 -1.53 -12.32
C SER A 197 8.49 -2.70 -11.83
N ALA A 198 7.15 -2.60 -11.96
CA ALA A 198 6.25 -3.74 -11.84
C ALA A 198 6.05 -4.48 -13.17
N VAL A 199 6.69 -4.02 -14.24
CA VAL A 199 6.50 -4.50 -15.61
C VAL A 199 7.80 -5.03 -16.16
N ASP A 200 7.76 -6.20 -16.79
CA ASP A 200 8.87 -6.74 -17.54
C ASP A 200 9.13 -5.86 -18.80
N PRO A 201 10.29 -5.21 -18.91
CA PRO A 201 10.59 -4.31 -20.02
C PRO A 201 10.69 -5.02 -21.38
N ALA A 202 10.89 -6.33 -21.38
CA ALA A 202 10.95 -7.12 -22.62
C ALA A 202 9.56 -7.47 -23.17
N THR A 203 8.55 -7.53 -22.33
CA THR A 203 7.22 -7.98 -22.69
C THR A 203 6.11 -6.97 -22.47
N GLY A 204 6.33 -5.97 -21.63
CA GLY A 204 5.31 -5.00 -21.20
C GLY A 204 4.29 -5.57 -20.20
N VAL A 205 4.43 -6.83 -19.79
CA VAL A 205 3.50 -7.55 -18.91
C VAL A 205 3.89 -7.35 -17.44
N PRO A 206 2.93 -7.13 -16.53
CA PRO A 206 3.22 -7.05 -15.09
C PRO A 206 3.80 -8.36 -14.56
N TYR A 207 4.86 -8.29 -13.73
CA TYR A 207 5.55 -9.49 -13.21
C TYR A 207 4.62 -10.42 -12.43
N ALA A 208 3.71 -9.89 -11.64
CA ALA A 208 2.84 -10.67 -10.77
C ALA A 208 1.45 -10.94 -11.35
N VAL A 209 1.22 -10.73 -12.67
CA VAL A 209 -0.08 -10.96 -13.31
C VAL A 209 -0.55 -12.42 -13.14
N GLY A 210 0.38 -13.38 -13.14
CA GLY A 210 0.08 -14.81 -12.95
C GLY A 210 -0.39 -15.19 -11.54
N LEU A 211 -0.39 -14.28 -10.58
CA LEU A 211 -0.89 -14.52 -9.21
C LEU A 211 -2.37 -14.12 -9.03
N GLY A 212 -3.04 -13.65 -10.09
CA GLY A 212 -4.46 -13.33 -10.06
C GLY A 212 -5.32 -14.56 -9.71
N LEU A 213 -6.34 -14.35 -8.88
CA LEU A 213 -7.28 -15.38 -8.46
C LEU A 213 -8.53 -15.38 -9.36
N GLY A 214 -8.90 -16.55 -9.88
CA GLY A 214 -10.01 -16.66 -10.83
C GLY A 214 -9.76 -15.80 -12.07
N ASP A 215 -10.74 -14.98 -12.45
CA ASP A 215 -10.68 -14.12 -13.63
C ASP A 215 -10.14 -12.71 -13.36
N GLU A 216 -9.66 -12.43 -12.14
CA GLU A 216 -9.25 -11.11 -11.64
C GLU A 216 -8.31 -10.37 -12.62
N LEU A 217 -7.28 -11.04 -13.10
CA LEU A 217 -6.26 -10.49 -14.00
C LEU A 217 -6.26 -11.14 -15.39
N ALA A 218 -7.26 -11.95 -15.71
CA ALA A 218 -7.35 -12.69 -16.99
C ALA A 218 -7.44 -11.76 -18.20
N HIS A 219 -7.93 -10.52 -18.01
CA HIS A 219 -8.02 -9.50 -19.05
C HIS A 219 -6.69 -8.80 -19.36
N VAL A 220 -5.62 -9.08 -18.62
CA VAL A 220 -4.30 -8.47 -18.77
C VAL A 220 -3.43 -9.32 -19.69
N GLY A 221 -3.25 -8.88 -20.91
CA GLY A 221 -2.47 -9.56 -21.93
C GLY A 221 -1.12 -8.89 -22.23
N ARG A 222 -0.53 -9.27 -23.37
CA ARG A 222 0.68 -8.63 -23.89
C ARG A 222 0.31 -7.41 -24.74
N PRO A 223 1.02 -6.28 -24.57
CA PRO A 223 0.88 -5.15 -25.48
C PRO A 223 1.33 -5.50 -26.90
N SER A 224 0.87 -4.71 -27.88
CA SER A 224 1.35 -4.80 -29.25
C SER A 224 2.84 -4.43 -29.33
N ALA A 225 3.54 -4.94 -30.37
CA ALA A 225 4.95 -4.61 -30.60
C ALA A 225 5.18 -3.09 -30.74
N ALA A 226 4.27 -2.39 -31.42
CA ALA A 226 4.37 -0.94 -31.61
C ALA A 226 4.27 -0.16 -30.30
N GLU A 227 3.39 -0.58 -29.37
CA GLU A 227 3.25 0.02 -28.04
C GLU A 227 4.50 -0.22 -27.19
N LEU A 228 5.06 -1.44 -27.27
CA LEU A 228 6.28 -1.80 -26.55
C LEU A 228 7.48 -0.99 -27.04
N GLU A 229 7.68 -0.90 -28.36
CA GLU A 229 8.72 -0.06 -28.99
C GLU A 229 8.57 1.42 -28.57
N ALA A 230 7.35 1.94 -28.62
CA ALA A 230 7.08 3.32 -28.19
C ALA A 230 7.35 3.56 -26.69
N ALA A 231 7.13 2.56 -25.83
CA ALA A 231 7.45 2.64 -24.41
C ALA A 231 8.97 2.61 -24.17
N GLN A 232 9.70 1.76 -24.89
CA GLN A 232 11.16 1.68 -24.84
C GLN A 232 11.82 2.96 -25.33
N ALA A 233 11.38 3.50 -26.48
CA ALA A 233 11.87 4.77 -27.02
C ALA A 233 11.65 5.94 -26.03
N ARG A 234 10.51 5.97 -25.34
CA ARG A 234 10.27 6.98 -24.28
C ARG A 234 11.22 6.82 -23.11
N ALA A 235 11.50 5.59 -22.68
CA ALA A 235 12.44 5.34 -21.58
C ALA A 235 13.87 5.78 -21.94
N GLU A 236 14.29 5.55 -23.18
CA GLU A 236 15.61 5.96 -23.70
C GLU A 236 15.72 7.48 -23.87
N ALA A 237 14.63 8.17 -24.21
CA ALA A 237 14.59 9.62 -24.38
C ALA A 237 14.65 10.41 -23.07
N LEU A 238 14.45 9.76 -21.93
CA LEU A 238 14.60 10.42 -20.63
C LEU A 238 16.05 10.82 -20.41
N PRO A 239 16.34 12.10 -20.01
CA PRO A 239 17.71 12.53 -19.73
C PRO A 239 18.35 11.60 -18.69
N ALA A 240 19.64 11.26 -18.87
CA ALA A 240 20.39 10.44 -17.92
C ALA A 240 20.34 10.96 -16.47
N ASN A 241 20.06 12.26 -16.29
CA ASN A 241 19.85 12.92 -14.98
C ASN A 241 18.39 12.90 -14.50
N ALA A 242 17.41 12.56 -15.35
CA ALA A 242 16.04 12.28 -14.90
C ALA A 242 15.99 10.98 -14.07
N GLY A 243 17.02 10.16 -14.20
CA GLY A 243 17.30 8.96 -13.42
C GLY A 243 18.19 9.19 -12.20
N ARG A 244 18.37 10.41 -11.66
CA ARG A 244 18.78 10.45 -10.25
C ARG A 244 17.74 9.63 -9.50
N PRO A 245 18.15 8.53 -8.81
CA PRO A 245 17.23 7.77 -8.00
C PRO A 245 16.61 8.77 -7.02
N GLY A 246 15.45 9.31 -7.39
CA GLY A 246 14.65 10.05 -6.44
C GLY A 246 14.29 9.07 -5.36
N LEU A 247 14.24 9.51 -4.11
CA LEU A 247 13.73 8.68 -3.04
C LEU A 247 12.37 8.10 -3.47
N ALA A 248 12.26 6.81 -3.38
CA ALA A 248 11.07 6.03 -3.71
C ALA A 248 10.70 5.18 -2.49
N THR A 249 9.51 4.66 -2.45
CA THR A 249 9.08 3.90 -1.28
C THR A 249 7.79 3.17 -1.64
N THR A 250 7.72 1.86 -1.40
CA THR A 250 6.46 1.14 -1.39
C THR A 250 6.07 0.86 0.06
N ILE A 251 4.94 1.40 0.48
CA ILE A 251 4.42 1.25 1.84
C ILE A 251 3.07 0.56 1.80
N GLY A 252 2.78 -0.27 2.79
CA GLY A 252 1.54 -1.01 2.78
C GLY A 252 1.13 -1.60 4.11
N VAL A 253 -0.06 -2.19 4.11
CA VAL A 253 -0.66 -2.89 5.23
C VAL A 253 -1.15 -4.24 4.75
N ILE A 254 -0.77 -5.32 5.44
CA ILE A 254 -1.44 -6.61 5.37
C ILE A 254 -2.42 -6.68 6.53
N ALA A 255 -3.57 -7.28 6.33
CA ALA A 255 -4.53 -7.50 7.40
C ALA A 255 -5.08 -8.92 7.38
N THR A 256 -5.48 -9.42 8.55
CA THR A 256 -6.18 -10.69 8.70
C THR A 256 -7.16 -10.64 9.87
N ASP A 257 -8.22 -11.42 9.79
CA ASP A 257 -9.16 -11.64 10.89
C ASP A 257 -8.68 -12.72 11.89
N ALA A 258 -7.59 -13.43 11.61
CA ALA A 258 -6.97 -14.40 12.51
C ALA A 258 -6.45 -13.73 13.80
N THR A 259 -6.46 -14.46 14.91
CA THR A 259 -5.79 -14.05 16.14
C THR A 259 -4.29 -14.29 16.03
N LEU A 260 -3.50 -13.23 15.99
CA LEU A 260 -2.03 -13.28 15.94
C LEU A 260 -1.41 -12.53 17.12
N SER A 261 -0.23 -12.97 17.53
CA SER A 261 0.65 -12.20 18.42
C SER A 261 1.44 -11.13 17.62
N LYS A 262 2.00 -10.14 18.31
CA LYS A 262 2.91 -9.14 17.70
C LYS A 262 4.05 -9.79 16.91
N ALA A 263 4.66 -10.86 17.47
CA ALA A 263 5.75 -11.58 16.80
C ALA A 263 5.29 -12.25 15.49
N GLN A 264 4.06 -12.77 15.45
CA GLN A 264 3.48 -13.35 14.24
C GLN A 264 3.11 -12.24 13.22
N CYS A 265 2.58 -11.11 13.68
CA CYS A 265 2.34 -9.94 12.82
C CYS A 265 3.66 -9.41 12.22
N GLN A 266 4.72 -9.28 13.02
CA GLN A 266 6.04 -8.88 12.52
C GLN A 266 6.59 -9.88 11.49
N LYS A 267 6.46 -11.20 11.76
CA LYS A 267 6.86 -12.25 10.81
C LYS A 267 6.06 -12.17 9.51
N MET A 268 4.76 -11.91 9.58
CA MET A 268 3.90 -11.73 8.41
C MET A 268 4.29 -10.50 7.59
N SER A 269 4.59 -9.38 8.26
CA SER A 269 5.13 -8.18 7.59
C SER A 269 6.43 -8.50 6.83
N GLY A 270 7.34 -9.26 7.47
CA GLY A 270 8.60 -9.69 6.86
C GLY A 270 8.42 -10.56 5.62
N ILE A 271 7.50 -11.54 5.65
CA ILE A 271 7.19 -12.40 4.49
C ILE A 271 6.42 -11.62 3.42
N GLY A 272 5.59 -10.67 3.81
CA GLY A 272 4.88 -9.79 2.87
C GLY A 272 5.80 -9.06 1.89
N HIS A 273 7.05 -8.76 2.29
CA HIS A 273 8.07 -8.20 1.39
C HIS A 273 8.47 -9.13 0.24
N ASP A 274 8.25 -10.44 0.36
CA ASP A 274 8.42 -11.36 -0.77
C ASP A 274 7.37 -11.08 -1.84
N GLY A 275 6.18 -10.57 -1.47
CA GLY A 275 5.18 -10.05 -2.41
C GLY A 275 5.69 -8.84 -3.19
N TYR A 276 6.42 -7.92 -2.54
CA TYR A 276 7.10 -6.84 -3.27
C TYR A 276 8.13 -7.42 -4.26
N ALA A 277 8.94 -8.39 -3.84
CA ALA A 277 9.95 -9.01 -4.70
C ALA A 277 9.36 -9.81 -5.88
N ARG A 278 8.14 -10.35 -5.74
CA ARG A 278 7.40 -11.02 -6.83
C ARG A 278 6.89 -10.02 -7.87
N ALA A 279 6.59 -8.78 -7.46
CA ALA A 279 5.92 -7.78 -8.30
C ALA A 279 6.81 -6.61 -8.74
N LEU A 280 7.94 -6.34 -8.08
CA LEU A 280 8.81 -5.19 -8.32
C LEU A 280 10.25 -5.61 -8.58
N LYS A 281 10.92 -4.98 -9.57
CA LYS A 281 12.30 -5.28 -9.92
C LYS A 281 13.05 -4.03 -10.42
N PRO A 282 14.18 -3.61 -9.74
CA PRO A 282 14.65 -4.06 -8.43
C PRO A 282 13.72 -3.62 -7.28
N VAL A 283 13.94 -4.17 -6.09
CA VAL A 283 13.19 -3.88 -4.87
C VAL A 283 14.14 -3.67 -3.69
N HIS A 284 13.69 -2.98 -2.64
CA HIS A 284 14.45 -2.74 -1.40
C HIS A 284 15.83 -2.12 -1.64
N THR A 285 15.90 -1.18 -2.59
CA THR A 285 17.16 -0.49 -2.89
C THR A 285 17.53 0.51 -1.79
N HIS A 286 18.73 1.07 -1.82
CA HIS A 286 19.12 2.16 -0.90
C HIS A 286 18.26 3.42 -1.03
N PHE A 287 17.53 3.56 -2.14
CA PHE A 287 16.67 4.72 -2.43
C PHE A 287 15.21 4.49 -2.06
N ASP A 288 14.84 3.24 -1.75
CA ASP A 288 13.49 2.87 -1.32
C ASP A 288 13.38 3.00 0.20
N GLY A 289 12.20 3.35 0.69
CA GLY A 289 11.87 3.37 2.12
C GLY A 289 10.86 2.28 2.48
N ASP A 290 10.90 1.16 1.78
CA ASP A 290 9.88 0.09 1.80
C ASP A 290 9.57 -0.38 3.22
N THR A 291 8.29 -0.25 3.57
CA THR A 291 7.76 -0.55 4.90
C THR A 291 6.42 -1.26 4.76
N LEU A 292 6.25 -2.34 5.51
CA LEU A 292 5.03 -3.12 5.50
C LEU A 292 4.55 -3.38 6.94
N PHE A 293 3.32 -2.98 7.22
CA PHE A 293 2.63 -3.26 8.47
C PHE A 293 1.76 -4.51 8.35
N THR A 294 1.48 -5.16 9.47
CA THR A 294 0.45 -6.19 9.58
C THR A 294 -0.52 -5.83 10.69
N LEU A 295 -1.82 -5.99 10.42
CA LEU A 295 -2.91 -5.85 11.38
C LEU A 295 -3.63 -7.19 11.53
N ALA A 296 -3.85 -7.63 12.77
CA ALA A 296 -4.67 -8.81 13.09
C ALA A 296 -5.84 -8.37 13.99
N THR A 297 -7.09 -8.49 13.49
CA THR A 297 -8.29 -8.07 14.24
C THR A 297 -8.63 -9.06 15.34
N GLY A 298 -8.37 -10.35 15.12
CA GLY A 298 -8.58 -11.40 16.12
C GLY A 298 -10.03 -11.92 16.18
N ASP A 299 -10.82 -11.67 15.15
CA ASP A 299 -12.22 -12.16 15.08
C ASP A 299 -12.30 -13.67 14.87
N ARG A 300 -11.21 -14.29 14.43
CA ARG A 300 -11.08 -15.73 14.25
C ARG A 300 -10.03 -16.33 15.17
N PRO A 301 -10.10 -17.64 15.44
CA PRO A 301 -9.11 -18.34 16.27
C PRO A 301 -7.68 -18.16 15.76
N ALA A 302 -6.72 -18.39 16.65
CA ALA A 302 -5.32 -18.45 16.26
C ALA A 302 -5.08 -19.64 15.31
N PRO A 303 -4.35 -19.43 14.20
CA PRO A 303 -4.04 -20.51 13.25
C PRO A 303 -3.10 -21.53 13.87
N ASP A 304 -3.24 -22.79 13.48
CA ASP A 304 -2.23 -23.80 13.75
C ASP A 304 -0.95 -23.53 12.90
N PRO A 305 0.18 -24.23 13.14
CA PRO A 305 1.43 -23.96 12.41
C PRO A 305 1.33 -24.16 10.89
N ILE A 306 0.46 -25.03 10.39
CA ILE A 306 0.27 -25.27 8.96
C ILE A 306 -0.56 -24.11 8.37
N GLU A 307 -1.68 -23.80 8.99
CA GLU A 307 -2.53 -22.69 8.60
C GLU A 307 -1.77 -21.34 8.67
N GLN A 308 -0.90 -21.15 9.67
CA GLN A 308 -0.04 -19.99 9.74
C GLN A 308 0.90 -19.87 8.54
N THR A 309 1.41 -20.98 8.02
CA THR A 309 2.26 -20.97 6.80
C THR A 309 1.45 -20.53 5.58
N VAL A 310 0.24 -21.07 5.42
CA VAL A 310 -0.68 -20.68 4.32
C VAL A 310 -1.07 -19.21 4.43
N LEU A 311 -1.36 -18.74 5.64
CA LEU A 311 -1.73 -17.34 5.91
C LEU A 311 -0.61 -16.38 5.54
N MET A 312 0.66 -16.71 5.84
CA MET A 312 1.81 -15.88 5.48
C MET A 312 2.05 -15.83 3.97
N GLU A 313 1.92 -16.96 3.27
CA GLU A 313 2.00 -17.06 1.81
C GLU A 313 0.90 -16.19 1.17
N ALA A 314 -0.34 -16.35 1.63
CA ALA A 314 -1.49 -15.58 1.17
C ALA A 314 -1.30 -14.06 1.35
N GLY A 315 -0.67 -13.65 2.46
CA GLY A 315 -0.30 -12.26 2.71
C GLY A 315 0.66 -11.70 1.65
N ALA A 316 1.70 -12.46 1.30
CA ALA A 316 2.65 -12.07 0.26
C ALA A 316 1.99 -12.00 -1.13
N ASP A 317 1.11 -12.96 -1.45
CA ASP A 317 0.38 -12.95 -2.72
C ASP A 317 -0.63 -11.80 -2.81
N CYS A 318 -1.35 -11.48 -1.73
CA CYS A 318 -2.22 -10.30 -1.68
C CYS A 318 -1.42 -9.00 -1.92
N VAL A 319 -0.22 -8.88 -1.35
CA VAL A 319 0.67 -7.75 -1.60
C VAL A 319 1.07 -7.66 -3.08
N ALA A 320 1.46 -8.77 -3.69
CA ALA A 320 1.86 -8.80 -5.11
C ALA A 320 0.68 -8.46 -6.04
N ARG A 321 -0.51 -9.02 -5.78
CA ARG A 321 -1.76 -8.71 -6.52
C ARG A 321 -2.15 -7.26 -6.36
N ALA A 322 -2.09 -6.71 -5.15
CA ALA A 322 -2.37 -5.30 -4.88
C ALA A 322 -1.44 -4.36 -5.67
N ILE A 323 -0.17 -4.73 -5.89
CA ILE A 323 0.74 -3.95 -6.75
C ILE A 323 0.26 -3.95 -8.21
N VAL A 324 -0.21 -5.08 -8.73
CA VAL A 324 -0.79 -5.14 -10.08
C VAL A 324 -2.04 -4.27 -10.17
N HIS A 325 -2.92 -4.35 -9.18
CA HIS A 325 -4.12 -3.49 -9.12
C HIS A 325 -3.76 -2.00 -9.10
N ALA A 326 -2.75 -1.60 -8.30
CA ALA A 326 -2.28 -0.22 -8.29
C ALA A 326 -1.80 0.27 -9.66
N LEU A 327 -1.08 -0.60 -10.39
CA LEU A 327 -0.59 -0.31 -11.75
C LEU A 327 -1.75 -0.13 -12.73
N LEU A 328 -2.73 -1.05 -12.70
CA LEU A 328 -3.87 -1.06 -13.63
C LEU A 328 -4.85 0.09 -13.35
N ALA A 329 -5.09 0.43 -12.08
CA ALA A 329 -6.02 1.47 -11.68
C ALA A 329 -5.44 2.89 -11.77
N ALA A 330 -4.13 3.04 -11.96
CA ALA A 330 -3.50 4.35 -12.10
C ALA A 330 -3.90 5.01 -13.42
N THR A 331 -4.10 6.32 -13.40
CA THR A 331 -4.36 7.17 -14.57
C THR A 331 -3.17 8.10 -14.83
N SER A 332 -2.94 8.45 -16.09
CA SER A 332 -1.87 9.39 -16.46
C SER A 332 -2.09 10.75 -15.85
N VAL A 333 -0.99 11.44 -15.51
CA VAL A 333 -1.01 12.80 -15.00
C VAL A 333 0.04 13.63 -15.71
N ASP A 334 -0.30 14.88 -16.04
CA ASP A 334 0.63 15.87 -16.56
C ASP A 334 0.56 17.17 -15.74
N ARG A 335 1.67 17.52 -15.10
CA ARG A 335 1.87 18.74 -14.31
C ARG A 335 3.01 19.59 -14.85
N THR A 336 3.43 19.36 -16.09
CA THR A 336 4.56 20.08 -16.72
C THR A 336 4.29 21.57 -16.88
N ALA A 337 3.04 21.96 -17.10
CA ALA A 337 2.63 23.37 -17.17
C ALA A 337 2.89 24.13 -15.86
N ASP A 338 2.85 23.44 -14.72
CA ASP A 338 3.11 24.00 -13.38
C ASP A 338 4.58 23.80 -12.93
N GLY A 339 5.46 23.34 -13.84
CA GLY A 339 6.85 23.02 -13.52
C GLY A 339 7.03 21.65 -12.83
N GLY A 340 5.99 20.83 -12.81
CA GLY A 340 6.00 19.46 -12.31
C GLY A 340 6.39 18.44 -13.36
N ILE A 341 5.96 17.19 -13.17
CA ILE A 341 6.28 16.05 -14.04
C ILE A 341 5.07 15.51 -14.77
N ALA A 342 5.31 14.83 -15.90
CA ALA A 342 4.32 13.96 -16.54
C ALA A 342 4.61 12.49 -16.20
N LEU A 343 3.59 11.75 -15.80
CA LEU A 343 3.64 10.31 -15.57
C LEU A 343 2.54 9.64 -16.38
N ARG A 344 2.92 8.69 -17.21
CA ARG A 344 1.96 7.90 -17.99
C ARG A 344 1.54 6.67 -17.19
N SER A 345 0.25 6.33 -17.22
CA SER A 345 -0.23 5.06 -16.69
C SER A 345 0.17 3.89 -17.59
N TRP A 346 0.21 2.69 -17.03
CA TRP A 346 0.44 1.48 -17.80
C TRP A 346 -0.70 1.24 -18.82
N SER A 347 -1.94 1.45 -18.38
CA SER A 347 -3.14 1.30 -19.22
C SER A 347 -3.14 2.23 -20.45
N ASP A 348 -2.69 3.48 -20.27
CA ASP A 348 -2.55 4.41 -21.39
C ASP A 348 -1.33 4.11 -22.29
N ALA A 349 -0.30 3.46 -21.74
CA ALA A 349 0.87 3.07 -22.50
C ALA A 349 0.60 1.83 -23.36
N PHE A 350 -0.26 0.93 -22.87
CA PHE A 350 -0.51 -0.38 -23.41
C PHE A 350 -2.00 -0.73 -23.53
N PRO A 351 -2.81 0.09 -24.23
CA PRO A 351 -4.25 -0.13 -24.33
C PRO A 351 -4.61 -1.48 -24.99
N SER A 352 -3.78 -2.00 -25.91
CA SER A 352 -4.03 -3.31 -26.53
C SER A 352 -3.89 -4.46 -25.54
N ALA A 353 -3.17 -4.28 -24.45
CA ALA A 353 -2.99 -5.30 -23.41
C ALA A 353 -4.24 -5.49 -22.52
N LEU A 354 -5.22 -4.60 -22.60
CA LEU A 354 -6.51 -4.67 -21.89
C LEU A 354 -7.67 -5.14 -22.77
N SER A 355 -7.41 -5.51 -24.02
CA SER A 355 -8.43 -5.84 -25.02
C SER A 355 -8.65 -7.35 -25.18
N GLY A 356 -8.18 -8.16 -24.22
CA GLY A 356 -8.30 -9.61 -24.22
C GLY A 356 -9.66 -10.12 -23.75
#